data_f3776cf05ac38fdfbee2f92a30b885ce
#
_entry.id   f3776cf05ac38fdfbee2f92a30b885ce
#
_cell.length_a   1.000
_cell.length_b   1.000
_cell.length_c   1.000
_cell.angle_alpha   90.00
_cell.angle_beta   90.00
_cell.angle_gamma   90.00
#
_symmetry.space_group_name_H-M   'P 1'
#
loop_
_entity.id
_entity.type
_entity.pdbx_description
1 polymer ?
#
loop_
_entity_poly.entity_id
_entity_poly.type
_entity_poly.pdbx_seq_one_letter_code
_entity_poly.pdbx_strand_id
1 'polypeptide(L)'
;MQILDRKLNVVVVAGASGIGREVAAAYQQQGCEVFVCDISDHLIESFGNDYPDILIEKADVSIYKDVADFFNKIKQAEESIDVLVNCAGIAGPTASLEDVDPDEWDQTIRVNLNGMFYCLKEAIPLLKNSDTPSIINIASSASFFGFPLRSPYTAAKWAVIGLTKTLAMELGSSGIRVNAICPGSVRGDRIDRVIEADAKEQGKTVKEIEELYLTQVSMKTFVEPTDVANLAMFLSSKAGRYISGQAIGLDGHTEGLSNNL
;
A
#
# COMPACT_ATOMS: atom_id res chain seq x y z
N MET A 1 6.68 20.48 8.82
CA MET A 1 5.74 21.28 8.01
C MET A 1 4.35 20.73 8.23
N GLN A 2 3.37 21.55 8.58
CA GLN A 2 2.00 21.09 8.73
C GLN A 2 1.37 20.93 7.34
N ILE A 3 1.05 19.70 6.95
CA ILE A 3 0.47 19.37 5.62
C ILE A 3 -1.06 19.33 5.71
N LEU A 4 -1.59 18.92 6.88
CA LEU A 4 -3.01 18.76 7.13
C LEU A 4 -3.59 19.97 7.85
N ASP A 5 -4.78 20.39 7.46
CA ASP A 5 -5.47 21.59 7.99
C ASP A 5 -6.28 21.29 9.25
N ARG A 6 -6.54 20.01 9.54
CA ARG A 6 -7.34 19.53 10.67
C ARG A 6 -6.90 18.13 11.10
N LYS A 7 -7.35 17.71 12.28
CA LYS A 7 -7.30 16.30 12.68
C LYS A 7 -8.16 15.45 11.76
N LEU A 8 -7.66 14.27 11.38
CA LEU A 8 -8.34 13.29 10.55
C LEU A 8 -8.41 11.95 11.28
N ASN A 9 -9.47 11.18 11.01
CA ASN A 9 -9.58 9.77 11.37
C ASN A 9 -9.03 8.94 10.22
N VAL A 10 -7.91 8.25 10.45
CA VAL A 10 -7.12 7.59 9.41
C VAL A 10 -7.02 6.10 9.68
N VAL A 11 -7.36 5.29 8.71
CA VAL A 11 -7.16 3.83 8.76
C VAL A 11 -5.99 3.45 7.87
N VAL A 12 -4.99 2.76 8.45
CA VAL A 12 -3.83 2.24 7.71
C VAL A 12 -3.81 0.72 7.81
N VAL A 13 -4.04 0.07 6.68
CA VAL A 13 -4.07 -1.40 6.57
C VAL A 13 -2.65 -1.93 6.36
N ALA A 14 -2.24 -2.95 7.10
CA ALA A 14 -0.86 -3.45 7.20
C ALA A 14 0.12 -2.33 7.62
N GLY A 15 -0.22 -1.67 8.73
CA GLY A 15 0.46 -0.47 9.19
C GLY A 15 1.53 -0.68 10.24
N ALA A 16 1.89 -1.92 10.61
CA ALA A 16 2.89 -2.17 11.64
C ALA A 16 4.34 -2.19 11.13
N SER A 17 4.56 -2.20 9.80
CA SER A 17 5.90 -2.23 9.22
C SER A 17 6.01 -1.46 7.89
N GLY A 18 7.23 -1.21 7.45
CA GLY A 18 7.56 -0.63 6.15
C GLY A 18 6.78 0.64 5.83
N ILE A 19 6.21 0.72 4.63
CA ILE A 19 5.42 1.86 4.15
C ILE A 19 4.26 2.19 5.09
N GLY A 20 3.51 1.16 5.52
CA GLY A 20 2.34 1.36 6.37
C GLY A 20 2.70 1.99 7.72
N ARG A 21 3.82 1.57 8.33
CA ARG A 21 4.33 2.12 9.59
C ARG A 21 4.66 3.61 9.47
N GLU A 22 5.39 3.98 8.42
CA GLU A 22 5.75 5.38 8.18
C GLU A 22 4.52 6.25 7.88
N VAL A 23 3.56 5.70 7.13
CA VAL A 23 2.28 6.38 6.88
C VAL A 23 1.53 6.61 8.20
N ALA A 24 1.36 5.58 9.04
CA ALA A 24 0.66 5.70 10.32
C ALA A 24 1.35 6.71 11.26
N ALA A 25 2.68 6.63 11.38
CA ALA A 25 3.48 7.56 12.16
C ALA A 25 3.37 9.00 11.67
N ALA A 26 3.41 9.22 10.35
CA ALA A 26 3.31 10.54 9.75
C ALA A 26 1.95 11.21 10.03
N TYR A 27 0.85 10.45 9.94
CA TYR A 27 -0.47 10.99 10.29
C TYR A 27 -0.61 11.26 11.80
N GLN A 28 -0.10 10.37 12.66
CA GLN A 28 -0.10 10.61 14.10
C GLN A 28 0.68 11.87 14.47
N GLN A 29 1.85 12.10 13.86
CA GLN A 29 2.66 13.32 14.07
C GLN A 29 1.93 14.61 13.67
N GLN A 30 0.94 14.54 12.77
CA GLN A 30 0.05 15.66 12.43
C GLN A 30 -1.13 15.78 13.39
N GLY A 31 -1.19 14.95 14.43
CA GLY A 31 -2.25 14.94 15.43
C GLY A 31 -3.54 14.24 15.01
N CYS A 32 -3.48 13.40 13.98
CA CYS A 32 -4.61 12.58 13.54
C CYS A 32 -4.88 11.41 14.48
N GLU A 33 -6.14 10.96 14.53
CA GLU A 33 -6.51 9.68 15.13
C GLU A 33 -6.21 8.57 14.11
N VAL A 34 -5.41 7.57 14.51
CA VAL A 34 -4.93 6.54 13.57
C VAL A 34 -5.33 5.16 14.05
N PHE A 35 -5.90 4.38 13.15
CA PHE A 35 -6.29 2.98 13.36
C PHE A 35 -5.45 2.10 12.43
N VAL A 36 -4.81 1.10 12.99
CA VAL A 36 -3.90 0.21 12.26
C VAL A 36 -4.37 -1.23 12.40
N CYS A 37 -4.20 -2.03 11.36
CA CYS A 37 -4.21 -3.48 11.48
C CYS A 37 -2.98 -4.10 10.82
N ASP A 38 -2.57 -5.25 11.33
CA ASP A 38 -1.49 -6.07 10.75
C ASP A 38 -1.73 -7.56 11.08
N ILE A 39 -1.06 -8.46 10.38
CA ILE A 39 -1.17 -9.90 10.61
C ILE A 39 -0.16 -10.41 11.66
N SER A 40 0.96 -9.73 11.82
CA SER A 40 2.12 -10.18 12.60
C SER A 40 2.04 -9.73 14.06
N ASP A 41 1.88 -10.68 15.00
CA ASP A 41 1.86 -10.40 16.44
C ASP A 41 3.12 -9.64 16.90
N HIS A 42 4.30 -10.04 16.42
CA HIS A 42 5.57 -9.38 16.76
C HIS A 42 5.63 -7.93 16.28
N LEU A 43 5.15 -7.66 15.04
CA LEU A 43 5.14 -6.29 14.50
C LEU A 43 4.10 -5.41 15.21
N ILE A 44 2.96 -5.98 15.58
CA ILE A 44 1.92 -5.31 16.36
C ILE A 44 2.46 -4.90 17.73
N GLU A 45 3.12 -5.82 18.44
CA GLU A 45 3.73 -5.53 19.73
C GLU A 45 4.80 -4.43 19.63
N SER A 46 5.74 -4.57 18.67
CA SER A 46 6.77 -3.57 18.42
C SER A 46 6.18 -2.20 18.06
N PHE A 47 5.17 -2.17 17.20
CA PHE A 47 4.51 -0.93 16.80
C PHE A 47 3.78 -0.27 17.97
N GLY A 48 3.03 -1.05 18.76
CA GLY A 48 2.30 -0.54 19.93
C GLY A 48 3.22 0.03 21.01
N ASN A 49 4.43 -0.53 21.18
CA ASN A 49 5.43 0.03 22.09
C ASN A 49 5.96 1.39 21.61
N ASP A 50 6.14 1.57 20.30
CA ASP A 50 6.66 2.83 19.74
C ASP A 50 5.57 3.90 19.59
N TYR A 51 4.30 3.48 19.39
CA TYR A 51 3.15 4.35 19.16
C TYR A 51 1.95 3.96 20.04
N PRO A 52 2.04 4.14 21.37
CA PRO A 52 1.03 3.65 22.32
C PRO A 52 -0.35 4.33 22.17
N ASP A 53 -0.42 5.47 21.52
CA ASP A 53 -1.67 6.21 21.27
C ASP A 53 -2.39 5.76 19.98
N ILE A 54 -1.78 4.89 19.16
CA ILE A 54 -2.42 4.35 17.96
C ILE A 54 -3.14 3.04 18.31
N LEU A 55 -4.42 2.96 17.96
CA LEU A 55 -5.15 1.70 18.07
C LEU A 55 -4.63 0.74 16.99
N ILE A 56 -4.03 -0.37 17.43
CA ILE A 56 -3.56 -1.42 16.53
C ILE A 56 -4.23 -2.75 16.85
N GLU A 57 -4.70 -3.46 15.81
CA GLU A 57 -5.42 -4.72 15.90
C GLU A 57 -4.82 -5.78 14.98
N LYS A 58 -4.95 -7.04 15.40
CA LYS A 58 -4.59 -8.16 14.53
C LYS A 58 -5.69 -8.42 13.52
N ALA A 59 -5.34 -8.43 12.23
CA ALA A 59 -6.25 -8.86 11.16
C ALA A 59 -5.45 -9.37 9.96
N ASP A 60 -5.84 -10.54 9.44
CA ASP A 60 -5.40 -11.02 8.14
C ASP A 60 -6.33 -10.48 7.05
N VAL A 61 -5.81 -9.61 6.20
CA VAL A 61 -6.60 -9.00 5.12
C VAL A 61 -7.12 -10.03 4.11
N SER A 62 -6.51 -11.21 4.02
CA SER A 62 -6.98 -12.28 3.15
C SER A 62 -8.25 -12.98 3.69
N ILE A 63 -8.66 -12.68 4.92
CA ILE A 63 -9.82 -13.23 5.62
C ILE A 63 -10.85 -12.12 5.83
N TYR A 64 -11.96 -12.17 5.08
CA TYR A 64 -13.00 -11.13 5.18
C TYR A 64 -13.52 -10.90 6.60
N LYS A 65 -13.65 -11.98 7.40
CA LYS A 65 -14.13 -11.86 8.79
C LYS A 65 -13.19 -11.00 9.65
N ASP A 66 -11.89 -11.17 9.51
CA ASP A 66 -10.90 -10.40 10.29
C ASP A 66 -10.98 -8.92 9.93
N VAL A 67 -11.10 -8.61 8.64
CA VAL A 67 -11.30 -7.24 8.17
C VAL A 67 -12.60 -6.64 8.71
N ALA A 68 -13.71 -7.39 8.63
CA ALA A 68 -14.99 -6.92 9.14
C ALA A 68 -14.95 -6.68 10.67
N ASP A 69 -14.30 -7.56 11.44
CA ASP A 69 -14.13 -7.41 12.88
C ASP A 69 -13.29 -6.17 13.22
N PHE A 70 -12.21 -5.89 12.49
CA PHE A 70 -11.41 -4.69 12.63
C PHE A 70 -12.23 -3.42 12.38
N PHE A 71 -12.94 -3.35 11.26
CA PHE A 71 -13.78 -2.18 10.95
C PHE A 71 -14.98 -2.03 11.92
N ASN A 72 -15.48 -3.13 12.48
CA ASN A 72 -16.52 -3.05 13.52
C ASN A 72 -16.01 -2.38 14.80
N LYS A 73 -14.73 -2.60 15.17
CA LYS A 73 -14.13 -1.87 16.30
C LYS A 73 -14.01 -0.37 16.00
N ILE A 74 -13.62 0.00 14.78
CA ILE A 74 -13.58 1.40 14.36
C ILE A 74 -14.97 2.02 14.42
N LYS A 75 -16.02 1.34 13.92
CA LYS A 75 -17.42 1.79 13.97
C LYS A 75 -17.95 2.01 15.40
N GLN A 76 -17.36 1.34 16.39
CA GLN A 76 -17.71 1.55 17.82
C GLN A 76 -17.02 2.78 18.41
N ALA A 77 -15.87 3.17 17.87
CA ALA A 77 -15.08 4.31 18.33
C ALA A 77 -15.42 5.60 17.57
N GLU A 78 -15.69 5.51 16.27
CA GLU A 78 -15.85 6.64 15.36
C GLU A 78 -17.04 6.47 14.42
N GLU A 79 -17.79 7.55 14.20
CA GLU A 79 -18.91 7.60 13.26
C GLU A 79 -18.45 7.71 11.79
N SER A 80 -17.23 8.23 11.57
CA SER A 80 -16.65 8.43 10.25
C SER A 80 -15.14 8.19 10.25
N ILE A 81 -14.61 7.85 9.08
CA ILE A 81 -13.18 7.92 8.78
C ILE A 81 -12.95 8.90 7.63
N ASP A 82 -11.84 9.62 7.65
CA ASP A 82 -11.47 10.61 6.63
C ASP A 82 -10.55 10.00 5.58
N VAL A 83 -9.65 9.10 6.00
CA VAL A 83 -8.65 8.51 5.09
C VAL A 83 -8.57 7.01 5.30
N LEU A 84 -8.58 6.28 4.19
CA LEU A 84 -8.18 4.88 4.14
C LEU A 84 -6.89 4.76 3.32
N VAL A 85 -5.84 4.17 3.92
CA VAL A 85 -4.60 3.83 3.21
C VAL A 85 -4.43 2.31 3.18
N ASN A 86 -4.58 1.72 2.00
CA ASN A 86 -4.43 0.29 1.78
C ASN A 86 -2.96 -0.04 1.46
N CYS A 87 -2.18 -0.46 2.46
CA CYS A 87 -0.76 -0.81 2.30
C CYS A 87 -0.51 -2.32 2.20
N ALA A 88 -1.51 -3.15 2.49
CA ALA A 88 -1.34 -4.60 2.50
C ALA A 88 -0.88 -5.15 1.15
N GLY A 89 0.07 -6.08 1.20
CA GLY A 89 0.52 -6.76 0.00
C GLY A 89 1.77 -7.60 0.23
N ILE A 90 1.88 -8.69 -0.50
CA ILE A 90 3.05 -9.58 -0.54
C ILE A 90 3.69 -9.54 -1.93
N ALA A 91 4.97 -9.90 -2.00
CA ALA A 91 5.72 -9.92 -3.26
C ALA A 91 5.28 -11.08 -4.18
N GLY A 92 4.74 -12.14 -3.61
CA GLY A 92 4.50 -13.39 -4.33
C GLY A 92 5.80 -14.11 -4.70
N PRO A 93 5.71 -15.21 -5.48
CA PRO A 93 6.88 -15.98 -5.94
C PRO A 93 7.73 -15.19 -6.93
N THR A 94 9.00 -15.58 -7.03
CA THR A 94 9.92 -15.23 -8.12
C THR A 94 10.10 -16.46 -8.98
N ALA A 95 9.39 -16.58 -10.10
CA ALA A 95 9.43 -17.74 -10.98
C ALA A 95 8.88 -17.40 -12.37
N SER A 96 9.24 -18.18 -13.40
CA SER A 96 8.55 -18.19 -14.69
C SER A 96 7.09 -18.57 -14.50
N LEU A 97 6.19 -18.09 -15.35
CA LEU A 97 4.75 -18.33 -15.17
C LEU A 97 4.39 -19.82 -15.10
N GLU A 98 5.05 -20.66 -15.92
CA GLU A 98 4.86 -22.11 -15.95
C GLU A 98 5.32 -22.83 -14.67
N ASP A 99 6.21 -22.20 -13.90
CA ASP A 99 6.75 -22.74 -12.65
C ASP A 99 6.09 -22.16 -11.39
N VAL A 100 5.15 -21.21 -11.55
CA VAL A 100 4.43 -20.64 -10.42
C VAL A 100 3.47 -21.67 -9.85
N ASP A 101 3.59 -21.96 -8.55
CA ASP A 101 2.63 -22.81 -7.85
C ASP A 101 1.25 -22.12 -7.81
N PRO A 102 0.15 -22.83 -8.17
CA PRO A 102 -1.21 -22.28 -8.15
C PRO A 102 -1.62 -21.72 -6.77
N ASP A 103 -1.19 -22.34 -5.68
CA ASP A 103 -1.51 -21.88 -4.31
C ASP A 103 -0.78 -20.56 -3.98
N GLU A 104 0.46 -20.37 -4.47
CA GLU A 104 1.20 -19.12 -4.34
C GLU A 104 0.60 -18.00 -5.20
N TRP A 105 0.11 -18.35 -6.41
CA TRP A 105 -0.68 -17.44 -7.23
C TRP A 105 -1.91 -16.97 -6.47
N ASP A 106 -2.74 -17.90 -6.01
CA ASP A 106 -3.98 -17.61 -5.30
C ASP A 106 -3.74 -16.80 -4.02
N GLN A 107 -2.72 -17.14 -3.26
CA GLN A 107 -2.35 -16.38 -2.06
C GLN A 107 -1.95 -14.93 -2.40
N THR A 108 -1.21 -14.73 -3.50
CA THR A 108 -0.80 -13.39 -3.93
C THR A 108 -2.00 -12.54 -4.33
N ILE A 109 -2.94 -13.10 -5.11
CA ILE A 109 -4.19 -12.42 -5.47
C ILE A 109 -5.06 -12.17 -4.24
N ARG A 110 -5.18 -13.15 -3.35
CA ARG A 110 -5.98 -13.06 -2.13
C ARG A 110 -5.55 -11.92 -1.21
N VAL A 111 -4.25 -11.77 -1.00
CA VAL A 111 -3.73 -10.68 -0.16
C VAL A 111 -3.77 -9.35 -0.90
N ASN A 112 -3.22 -9.28 -2.12
CA ASN A 112 -2.95 -8.02 -2.80
C ASN A 112 -4.21 -7.37 -3.44
N LEU A 113 -5.22 -8.17 -3.75
CA LEU A 113 -6.43 -7.70 -4.43
C LEU A 113 -7.69 -7.92 -3.60
N ASN A 114 -7.96 -9.18 -3.18
CA ASN A 114 -9.19 -9.46 -2.42
C ASN A 114 -9.18 -8.78 -1.05
N GLY A 115 -8.00 -8.76 -0.36
CA GLY A 115 -7.84 -8.05 0.90
C GLY A 115 -8.12 -6.55 0.77
N MET A 116 -7.62 -5.92 -0.29
CA MET A 116 -7.93 -4.52 -0.58
C MET A 116 -9.45 -4.32 -0.81
N PHE A 117 -10.09 -5.20 -1.58
CA PHE A 117 -11.53 -5.15 -1.78
C PHE A 117 -12.29 -5.25 -0.45
N TYR A 118 -11.89 -6.15 0.44
CA TYR A 118 -12.54 -6.30 1.75
C TYR A 118 -12.44 -5.02 2.59
N CYS A 119 -11.26 -4.42 2.64
CA CYS A 119 -11.05 -3.16 3.35
C CYS A 119 -11.87 -2.01 2.74
N LEU A 120 -11.90 -1.88 1.42
CA LEU A 120 -12.71 -0.89 0.71
C LEU A 120 -14.20 -1.05 1.01
N LYS A 121 -14.70 -2.29 0.97
CA LYS A 121 -16.10 -2.62 1.25
C LYS A 121 -16.53 -2.15 2.65
N GLU A 122 -15.70 -2.37 3.65
CA GLU A 122 -16.01 -1.99 5.03
C GLU A 122 -15.79 -0.50 5.31
N ALA A 123 -14.82 0.13 4.65
CA ALA A 123 -14.46 1.53 4.86
C ALA A 123 -15.42 2.51 4.17
N ILE A 124 -15.94 2.20 2.97
CA ILE A 124 -16.74 3.13 2.16
C ILE A 124 -17.95 3.69 2.93
N PRO A 125 -18.73 2.90 3.71
CA PRO A 125 -19.82 3.44 4.50
C PRO A 125 -19.37 4.52 5.52
N LEU A 126 -18.21 4.34 6.15
CA LEU A 126 -17.65 5.30 7.11
C LEU A 126 -17.09 6.55 6.39
N LEU A 127 -16.44 6.37 5.24
CA LEU A 127 -15.94 7.46 4.42
C LEU A 127 -17.06 8.38 3.91
N LYS A 128 -18.24 7.83 3.62
CA LYS A 128 -19.42 8.62 3.21
C LYS A 128 -19.91 9.59 4.28
N ASN A 129 -19.55 9.39 5.54
CA ASN A 129 -19.92 10.27 6.65
C ASN A 129 -18.86 11.37 6.88
N SER A 130 -17.75 11.39 6.15
CA SER A 130 -16.69 12.40 6.25
C SER A 130 -16.92 13.57 5.30
N ASP A 131 -16.48 14.77 5.70
CA ASP A 131 -16.50 15.96 4.86
C ASP A 131 -15.37 16.01 3.82
N THR A 132 -14.29 15.26 4.03
CA THR A 132 -13.09 15.27 3.15
C THR A 132 -12.52 13.89 2.88
N PRO A 133 -13.36 12.92 2.45
CA PRO A 133 -12.93 11.53 2.39
C PRO A 133 -11.93 11.27 1.27
N SER A 134 -10.93 10.41 1.57
CA SER A 134 -9.87 10.03 0.63
C SER A 134 -9.47 8.57 0.79
N ILE A 135 -9.38 7.86 -0.32
CA ILE A 135 -8.83 6.50 -0.40
C ILE A 135 -7.49 6.55 -1.13
N ILE A 136 -6.49 5.93 -0.54
CA ILE A 136 -5.14 5.81 -1.09
C ILE A 136 -4.80 4.33 -1.16
N ASN A 137 -4.67 3.80 -2.36
CA ASN A 137 -4.29 2.43 -2.61
C ASN A 137 -2.79 2.36 -2.92
N ILE A 138 -2.03 1.58 -2.17
CA ILE A 138 -0.63 1.35 -2.49
C ILE A 138 -0.53 0.26 -3.56
N ALA A 139 -0.27 0.72 -4.79
CA ALA A 139 -0.02 -0.12 -5.96
C ALA A 139 1.49 -0.44 -6.09
N SER A 140 2.08 -0.25 -7.24
CA SER A 140 3.51 -0.44 -7.54
C SER A 140 3.84 0.19 -8.90
N SER A 141 5.09 0.53 -9.17
CA SER A 141 5.57 0.78 -10.54
C SER A 141 5.28 -0.40 -11.48
N ALA A 142 5.25 -1.63 -10.97
CA ALA A 142 4.78 -2.82 -11.69
C ALA A 142 3.32 -2.75 -12.19
N SER A 143 2.58 -1.70 -11.84
CA SER A 143 1.25 -1.41 -12.41
C SER A 143 1.30 -0.63 -13.72
N PHE A 144 2.47 -0.24 -14.21
CA PHE A 144 2.64 0.54 -15.43
C PHE A 144 3.33 -0.25 -16.55
N PHE A 145 4.09 -1.29 -16.19
CA PHE A 145 4.84 -2.11 -17.16
C PHE A 145 4.91 -3.57 -16.69
N GLY A 146 5.38 -4.45 -17.58
CA GLY A 146 5.60 -5.86 -17.23
C GLY A 146 6.76 -6.03 -16.26
N PHE A 147 6.62 -6.94 -15.30
CA PHE A 147 7.67 -7.29 -14.37
C PHE A 147 7.97 -8.78 -14.48
N PRO A 148 9.07 -9.17 -15.16
CA PRO A 148 9.44 -10.56 -15.35
C PRO A 148 9.56 -11.32 -14.02
N LEU A 149 9.22 -12.62 -14.03
CA LEU A 149 9.24 -13.51 -12.87
C LEU A 149 8.27 -13.13 -11.72
N ARG A 150 7.37 -12.15 -11.94
CA ARG A 150 6.44 -11.60 -10.93
C ARG A 150 4.99 -11.55 -11.42
N SER A 151 4.58 -12.52 -12.23
CA SER A 151 3.27 -12.51 -12.89
C SER A 151 2.08 -12.34 -11.94
N PRO A 152 1.93 -13.06 -10.80
CA PRO A 152 0.77 -12.88 -9.92
C PRO A 152 0.77 -11.51 -9.22
N TYR A 153 1.95 -11.02 -8.83
CA TYR A 153 2.10 -9.69 -8.25
C TYR A 153 1.71 -8.59 -9.24
N THR A 154 2.24 -8.67 -10.46
CA THR A 154 1.97 -7.70 -11.52
C THR A 154 0.49 -7.68 -11.88
N ALA A 155 -0.14 -8.86 -12.06
CA ALA A 155 -1.57 -8.96 -12.32
C ALA A 155 -2.40 -8.29 -11.24
N ALA A 156 -2.10 -8.56 -9.95
CA ALA A 156 -2.80 -7.92 -8.83
C ALA A 156 -2.60 -6.39 -8.83
N LYS A 157 -1.38 -5.90 -9.07
CA LYS A 157 -1.07 -4.46 -9.01
C LYS A 157 -1.67 -3.68 -10.19
N TRP A 158 -1.79 -4.28 -11.39
CA TRP A 158 -2.58 -3.72 -12.48
C TRP A 158 -4.08 -3.67 -12.15
N ALA A 159 -4.62 -4.70 -11.51
CA ALA A 159 -6.02 -4.72 -11.06
C ALA A 159 -6.33 -3.60 -10.05
N VAL A 160 -5.38 -3.25 -9.16
CA VAL A 160 -5.51 -2.11 -8.22
C VAL A 160 -5.74 -0.80 -8.96
N ILE A 161 -5.07 -0.56 -10.10
CA ILE A 161 -5.30 0.65 -10.90
C ILE A 161 -6.71 0.67 -11.49
N GLY A 162 -7.17 -0.47 -12.04
CA GLY A 162 -8.53 -0.60 -12.54
C GLY A 162 -9.57 -0.29 -11.46
N LEU A 163 -9.41 -0.90 -10.28
CA LEU A 163 -10.27 -0.68 -9.12
C LEU A 163 -10.25 0.79 -8.65
N THR A 164 -9.07 1.40 -8.57
CA THR A 164 -8.90 2.82 -8.19
C THR A 164 -9.68 3.75 -9.12
N LYS A 165 -9.57 3.56 -10.43
CA LYS A 165 -10.28 4.38 -11.43
C LYS A 165 -11.79 4.17 -11.39
N THR A 166 -12.23 2.93 -11.26
CA THR A 166 -13.65 2.58 -11.14
C THR A 166 -14.27 3.24 -9.91
N LEU A 167 -13.65 3.07 -8.74
CA LEU A 167 -14.16 3.66 -7.49
C LEU A 167 -14.11 5.19 -7.50
N ALA A 168 -13.15 5.82 -8.16
CA ALA A 168 -13.14 7.27 -8.32
C ALA A 168 -14.38 7.79 -9.07
N MET A 169 -14.88 7.02 -10.05
CA MET A 169 -16.12 7.33 -10.76
C MET A 169 -17.36 7.05 -9.92
N GLU A 170 -17.42 5.89 -9.27
CA GLU A 170 -18.59 5.46 -8.46
C GLU A 170 -18.80 6.35 -7.23
N LEU A 171 -17.72 6.76 -6.58
CA LEU A 171 -17.76 7.45 -5.29
C LEU A 171 -17.60 8.97 -5.39
N GLY A 172 -17.31 9.49 -6.58
CA GLY A 172 -17.08 10.92 -6.80
C GLY A 172 -18.28 11.81 -6.42
N SER A 173 -19.51 11.35 -6.67
CA SER A 173 -20.74 12.06 -6.25
C SER A 173 -20.92 12.12 -4.74
N SER A 174 -20.28 11.22 -3.99
CA SER A 174 -20.21 11.24 -2.52
C SER A 174 -19.01 12.04 -1.98
N GLY A 175 -18.27 12.74 -2.83
CA GLY A 175 -17.09 13.51 -2.44
C GLY A 175 -15.83 12.67 -2.15
N ILE A 176 -15.89 11.35 -2.27
CA ILE A 176 -14.77 10.46 -1.97
C ILE A 176 -13.78 10.48 -3.15
N ARG A 177 -12.54 10.85 -2.87
CA ARG A 177 -11.43 10.78 -3.84
C ARG A 177 -10.70 9.45 -3.69
N VAL A 178 -10.34 8.84 -4.82
CA VAL A 178 -9.65 7.54 -4.83
C VAL A 178 -8.43 7.64 -5.71
N ASN A 179 -7.23 7.44 -5.15
CA ASN A 179 -5.98 7.48 -5.89
C ASN A 179 -5.11 6.26 -5.56
N ALA A 180 -4.21 5.93 -6.48
CA ALA A 180 -3.17 4.95 -6.25
C ALA A 180 -1.80 5.64 -6.21
N ILE A 181 -0.98 5.29 -5.23
CA ILE A 181 0.45 5.55 -5.24
C ILE A 181 1.13 4.31 -5.79
N CYS A 182 2.03 4.50 -6.75
CA CYS A 182 2.76 3.44 -7.43
C CYS A 182 4.26 3.58 -7.12
N PRO A 183 4.73 3.11 -5.95
CA PRO A 183 6.13 3.20 -5.59
C PRO A 183 7.00 2.32 -6.49
N GLY A 184 8.24 2.76 -6.72
CA GLY A 184 9.32 1.92 -7.19
C GLY A 184 9.85 1.00 -6.09
N SER A 185 11.14 0.71 -6.11
CA SER A 185 11.80 -0.03 -5.05
C SER A 185 11.91 0.85 -3.80
N VAL A 186 11.22 0.46 -2.73
CA VAL A 186 11.20 1.19 -1.46
C VAL A 186 12.15 0.51 -0.47
N ARG A 187 13.05 1.27 0.16
CA ARG A 187 14.00 0.78 1.17
C ARG A 187 13.30 0.03 2.30
N GLY A 188 13.96 -1.01 2.81
CA GLY A 188 13.53 -1.82 3.94
C GLY A 188 13.51 -3.32 3.64
N ASP A 189 13.24 -4.12 4.65
CA ASP A 189 13.35 -5.59 4.65
C ASP A 189 12.65 -6.28 3.48
N ARG A 190 11.60 -5.66 2.95
CA ARG A 190 10.85 -6.24 1.83
C ARG A 190 11.66 -6.24 0.54
N ILE A 191 12.28 -5.09 0.19
CA ILE A 191 13.08 -5.00 -1.04
C ILE A 191 14.33 -5.84 -0.92
N ASP A 192 14.92 -5.91 0.27
CA ASP A 192 16.12 -6.71 0.52
C ASP A 192 15.83 -8.18 0.25
N ARG A 193 14.72 -8.73 0.77
CA ARG A 193 14.28 -10.11 0.46
C ARG A 193 13.97 -10.33 -1.02
N VAL A 194 13.42 -9.33 -1.72
CA VAL A 194 13.14 -9.41 -3.16
C VAL A 194 14.46 -9.49 -3.95
N ILE A 195 15.42 -8.64 -3.62
CA ILE A 195 16.76 -8.62 -4.26
C ILE A 195 17.49 -9.94 -3.99
N GLU A 196 17.41 -10.48 -2.77
CA GLU A 196 17.99 -11.79 -2.44
C GLU A 196 17.36 -12.94 -3.25
N ALA A 197 16.03 -12.94 -3.40
CA ALA A 197 15.32 -13.93 -4.20
C ALA A 197 15.69 -13.85 -5.69
N ASP A 198 15.73 -12.65 -6.24
CA ASP A 198 16.12 -12.41 -7.63
C ASP A 198 17.60 -12.80 -7.87
N ALA A 199 18.49 -12.53 -6.91
CA ALA A 199 19.90 -12.91 -6.97
C ALA A 199 20.05 -14.44 -7.04
N LYS A 200 19.31 -15.15 -6.20
CA LYS A 200 19.29 -16.61 -6.18
C LYS A 200 18.78 -17.19 -7.50
N GLU A 201 17.66 -16.68 -8.01
CA GLU A 201 17.03 -17.16 -9.25
C GLU A 201 17.92 -16.92 -10.47
N GLN A 202 18.57 -15.75 -10.53
CA GLN A 202 19.43 -15.38 -11.66
C GLN A 202 20.89 -15.84 -11.51
N GLY A 203 21.27 -16.50 -10.41
CA GLY A 203 22.66 -16.92 -10.15
C GLY A 203 23.64 -15.75 -10.03
N LYS A 204 23.17 -14.60 -9.57
CA LYS A 204 23.92 -13.34 -9.38
C LYS A 204 24.14 -13.04 -7.90
N THR A 205 25.02 -12.10 -7.60
CA THR A 205 25.17 -11.58 -6.23
C THR A 205 24.08 -10.56 -5.91
N VAL A 206 23.75 -10.39 -4.63
CA VAL A 206 22.83 -9.36 -4.13
C VAL A 206 23.23 -7.97 -4.64
N LYS A 207 24.52 -7.67 -4.62
CA LYS A 207 25.05 -6.38 -5.09
C LYS A 207 24.82 -6.15 -6.58
N GLU A 208 25.02 -7.15 -7.43
CA GLU A 208 24.74 -7.05 -8.86
C GLU A 208 23.28 -6.80 -9.15
N ILE A 209 22.37 -7.44 -8.39
CA ILE A 209 20.93 -7.19 -8.52
C ILE A 209 20.57 -5.79 -8.01
N GLU A 210 21.11 -5.34 -6.88
CA GLU A 210 20.87 -3.98 -6.37
C GLU A 210 21.32 -2.91 -7.40
N GLU A 211 22.51 -3.08 -7.99
CA GLU A 211 23.02 -2.21 -9.05
C GLU A 211 22.12 -2.23 -10.29
N LEU A 212 21.56 -3.40 -10.64
CA LEU A 212 20.61 -3.52 -11.75
C LEU A 212 19.32 -2.74 -11.46
N TYR A 213 18.74 -2.88 -10.27
CA TYR A 213 17.57 -2.10 -9.86
C TYR A 213 17.82 -0.59 -9.95
N LEU A 214 18.96 -0.12 -9.42
CA LEU A 214 19.35 1.29 -9.51
C LEU A 214 19.58 1.77 -10.95
N THR A 215 20.14 0.91 -11.80
CA THR A 215 20.44 1.26 -13.19
C THR A 215 19.19 1.52 -14.01
N GLN A 216 18.09 0.87 -13.68
CA GLN A 216 16.79 1.05 -14.36
C GLN A 216 16.05 2.32 -13.95
N VAL A 217 16.46 2.95 -12.87
CA VAL A 217 15.83 4.18 -12.35
C VAL A 217 16.62 5.40 -12.81
N SER A 218 15.99 6.38 -13.43
CA SER A 218 16.67 7.59 -13.93
C SER A 218 17.39 8.36 -12.83
N MET A 219 16.79 8.46 -11.63
CA MET A 219 17.37 9.12 -10.46
C MET A 219 18.41 8.26 -9.72
N LYS A 220 18.64 7.00 -10.14
CA LYS A 220 19.61 6.06 -9.52
C LYS A 220 19.45 5.93 -8.01
N THR A 221 18.23 5.90 -7.51
CA THR A 221 17.93 5.82 -6.09
C THR A 221 16.75 4.90 -5.80
N PHE A 222 16.68 4.39 -4.58
CA PHE A 222 15.47 3.81 -4.02
C PHE A 222 14.60 4.90 -3.43
N VAL A 223 13.30 4.63 -3.30
CA VAL A 223 12.33 5.46 -2.60
C VAL A 223 12.41 5.17 -1.11
N GLU A 224 12.27 6.18 -0.26
CA GLU A 224 12.15 5.99 1.17
C GLU A 224 10.67 5.82 1.56
N PRO A 225 10.36 5.03 2.61
CA PRO A 225 8.97 4.89 3.09
C PRO A 225 8.32 6.24 3.45
N THR A 226 9.11 7.19 3.94
CA THR A 226 8.68 8.56 4.25
C THR A 226 8.22 9.35 3.01
N ASP A 227 8.77 9.07 1.82
CA ASP A 227 8.32 9.70 0.57
C ASP A 227 6.89 9.27 0.24
N VAL A 228 6.59 7.98 0.46
CA VAL A 228 5.23 7.45 0.28
C VAL A 228 4.26 8.08 1.28
N ALA A 229 4.65 8.20 2.54
CA ALA A 229 3.85 8.85 3.58
C ALA A 229 3.57 10.32 3.25
N ASN A 230 4.56 11.07 2.78
CA ASN A 230 4.41 12.47 2.38
C ASN A 230 3.43 12.61 1.21
N LEU A 231 3.50 11.74 0.20
CA LEU A 231 2.56 11.77 -0.92
C LEU A 231 1.15 11.38 -0.48
N ALA A 232 1.00 10.41 0.43
CA ALA A 232 -0.29 10.03 1.00
C ALA A 232 -0.94 11.20 1.76
N MET A 233 -0.18 11.89 2.60
CA MET A 233 -0.67 13.10 3.29
C MET A 233 -1.04 14.22 2.31
N PHE A 234 -0.24 14.48 1.27
CA PHE A 234 -0.56 15.46 0.23
C PHE A 234 -1.89 15.10 -0.46
N LEU A 235 -2.07 13.86 -0.88
CA LEU A 235 -3.28 13.41 -1.56
C LEU A 235 -4.52 13.50 -0.67
N SER A 236 -4.40 13.31 0.65
CA SER A 236 -5.51 13.44 1.59
C SER A 236 -5.78 14.88 2.03
N SER A 237 -4.84 15.78 1.82
CA SER A 237 -4.96 17.20 2.21
C SER A 237 -5.87 18.01 1.28
N LYS A 238 -6.15 19.26 1.68
CA LYS A 238 -6.86 20.24 0.86
C LYS A 238 -6.11 20.58 -0.43
N ALA A 239 -4.78 20.46 -0.45
CA ALA A 239 -3.98 20.68 -1.65
C ALA A 239 -4.27 19.64 -2.74
N GLY A 240 -4.58 18.39 -2.34
CA GLY A 240 -4.96 17.29 -3.23
C GLY A 240 -6.45 17.21 -3.59
N ARG A 241 -7.30 18.18 -3.19
CA ARG A 241 -8.77 18.08 -3.25
C ARG A 241 -9.39 17.80 -4.62
N TYR A 242 -8.67 18.06 -5.70
CA TYR A 242 -9.15 17.80 -7.07
C TYR A 242 -8.38 16.66 -7.76
N ILE A 243 -7.57 15.91 -7.00
CA ILE A 243 -6.86 14.75 -7.51
C ILE A 243 -7.68 13.50 -7.15
N SER A 244 -8.25 12.84 -8.16
CA SER A 244 -9.00 11.58 -8.02
C SER A 244 -8.87 10.73 -9.28
N GLY A 245 -8.89 9.40 -9.14
CA GLY A 245 -8.73 8.45 -10.24
C GLY A 245 -7.31 8.35 -10.79
N GLN A 246 -6.31 8.93 -10.08
CA GLN A 246 -4.94 8.96 -10.56
C GLN A 246 -4.13 7.75 -10.06
N ALA A 247 -3.23 7.27 -10.92
CA ALA A 247 -2.14 6.37 -10.58
C ALA A 247 -0.85 7.19 -10.65
N ILE A 248 -0.21 7.42 -9.51
CA ILE A 248 0.91 8.35 -9.39
C ILE A 248 2.19 7.54 -9.15
N GLY A 249 3.12 7.58 -10.12
CA GLY A 249 4.45 7.01 -9.98
C GLY A 249 5.25 7.76 -8.91
N LEU A 250 5.85 7.01 -8.00
CA LEU A 250 6.79 7.50 -7.00
C LEU A 250 7.99 6.55 -7.03
N ASP A 251 8.78 6.61 -8.11
CA ASP A 251 9.74 5.58 -8.47
C ASP A 251 11.09 6.13 -9.00
N GLY A 252 11.30 7.43 -8.94
CA GLY A 252 12.50 8.07 -9.48
C GLY A 252 12.62 7.96 -11.00
N HIS A 253 11.51 7.72 -11.69
CA HIS A 253 11.33 7.52 -13.12
C HIS A 253 11.91 6.18 -13.62
N THR A 254 11.01 5.20 -13.73
CA THR A 254 11.26 3.90 -14.38
C THR A 254 10.27 3.72 -15.52
N GLU A 255 10.75 3.63 -16.78
CA GLU A 255 9.86 3.42 -17.94
C GLU A 255 9.65 1.94 -18.28
N GLY A 256 10.54 1.10 -17.84
CA GLY A 256 10.49 -0.35 -18.07
C GLY A 256 11.66 -1.05 -17.42
N LEU A 257 11.56 -2.36 -17.30
CA LEU A 257 12.64 -3.20 -16.79
C LEU A 257 13.41 -3.80 -17.95
N SER A 258 14.74 -3.81 -17.85
CA SER A 258 15.57 -4.51 -18.83
C SER A 258 15.32 -6.02 -18.71
N ASN A 259 15.00 -6.65 -19.85
CA ASN A 259 14.82 -8.09 -19.96
C ASN A 259 16.22 -8.76 -19.92
N ASN A 260 16.76 -8.97 -18.73
CA ASN A 260 17.99 -9.72 -18.51
C ASN A 260 17.69 -11.17 -18.07
N LEU A 261 16.64 -11.77 -18.72
CA LEU A 261 16.34 -13.19 -18.60
C LEU A 261 17.33 -14.01 -19.40
#